data_07dc3a26eeee220feb8cab6d2a737dca
#
_entry.id   07dc3a26eeee220feb8cab6d2a737dca
#
_cell.length_a   1.000
_cell.length_b   1.000
_cell.length_c   1.000
_cell.angle_alpha   90.00
_cell.angle_beta   90.00
_cell.angle_gamma   90.00
#
_symmetry.space_group_name_H-M   'P 1'
#
loop_
_entity.id
_entity.type
_entity.pdbx_description
1 polymer ?
#
loop_
_entity_poly.entity_id
_entity_poly.type
_entity_poly.pdbx_seq_one_letter_code
_entity_poly.pdbx_strand_id
1 'polypeptide(L)'
;MSTLSVIIPTLNEERHVGALLSDVASQSRRPDEVLVVDAGSTDGTIEVVRRFPFARLLEGRPPVACGRNLGGRSATGDVLVFLDADVRLPERFFEDFFAEFERRRLDVACPLYATLDSTPVIEGFHALFNLLFKTVQRTLPSGAGHCLAVRRKVFRVSSGFDPKLKFDDIELIRRLAKGRRFGIVEQRVFVSDRRYREQGTPRMMLRYALMALVFALGKFAWANRIDYEFGKHEH
;
A
#
# COMPACT_ATOMS: atom_id res chain seq x y z
N MET A 1 -12.03 19.05 -9.15
CA MET A 1 -11.61 17.66 -8.91
C MET A 1 -10.86 17.62 -7.59
N SER A 2 -10.97 16.54 -6.81
CA SER A 2 -10.16 16.42 -5.59
C SER A 2 -8.68 16.30 -5.92
N THR A 3 -7.84 16.95 -5.13
CA THR A 3 -6.37 16.88 -5.26
C THR A 3 -5.82 15.60 -4.63
N LEU A 4 -4.70 15.11 -5.15
CA LEU A 4 -4.10 13.83 -4.82
C LEU A 4 -2.69 14.00 -4.28
N SER A 5 -2.43 13.49 -3.07
CA SER A 5 -1.07 13.28 -2.56
C SER A 5 -0.74 11.78 -2.54
N VAL A 6 0.38 11.42 -3.12
CA VAL A 6 0.96 10.07 -3.05
C VAL A 6 2.04 10.07 -1.97
N ILE A 7 2.00 9.08 -1.08
CA ILE A 7 2.95 8.89 0.04
C ILE A 7 3.64 7.54 -0.14
N ILE A 8 4.96 7.56 -0.24
CA ILE A 8 5.79 6.38 -0.48
C ILE A 8 6.82 6.28 0.67
N PRO A 9 6.60 5.42 1.65
CA PRO A 9 7.63 5.13 2.66
C PRO A 9 8.74 4.30 2.03
N THR A 10 10.01 4.62 2.35
CA THR A 10 11.18 3.90 1.84
C THR A 10 12.14 3.53 2.98
N LEU A 11 12.79 2.38 2.84
CA LEU A 11 13.95 1.96 3.61
C LEU A 11 14.72 0.91 2.81
N ASN A 12 15.87 1.29 2.23
CA ASN A 12 16.69 0.45 1.37
C ASN A 12 15.92 -0.11 0.15
N GLU A 13 15.34 0.79 -0.64
CA GLU A 13 14.50 0.50 -1.81
C GLU A 13 15.15 0.96 -3.13
N GLU A 14 16.48 1.07 -3.19
CA GLU A 14 17.24 1.52 -4.37
C GLU A 14 16.80 0.83 -5.65
N ARG A 15 16.54 -0.48 -5.57
CA ARG A 15 16.20 -1.31 -6.74
C ARG A 15 14.76 -1.11 -7.24
N HIS A 16 13.86 -0.54 -6.43
CA HIS A 16 12.43 -0.53 -6.72
C HIS A 16 11.85 0.87 -6.86
N VAL A 17 12.22 1.81 -5.97
CA VAL A 17 11.60 3.12 -5.89
C VAL A 17 11.65 3.90 -7.20
N GLY A 18 12.75 3.74 -7.98
CA GLY A 18 12.89 4.41 -9.28
C GLY A 18 11.86 3.95 -10.31
N ALA A 19 11.53 2.65 -10.32
CA ALA A 19 10.51 2.11 -11.21
C ALA A 19 9.10 2.63 -10.86
N LEU A 20 8.75 2.67 -9.56
CA LEU A 20 7.49 3.25 -9.10
C LEU A 20 7.41 4.75 -9.44
N LEU A 21 8.46 5.54 -9.18
CA LEU A 21 8.48 6.96 -9.51
C LEU A 21 8.37 7.22 -11.02
N SER A 22 8.94 6.34 -11.85
CA SER A 22 8.76 6.38 -13.30
C SER A 22 7.31 6.09 -13.70
N ASP A 23 6.67 5.09 -13.08
CA ASP A 23 5.25 4.81 -13.30
C ASP A 23 4.37 5.99 -12.88
N VAL A 24 4.69 6.66 -11.76
CA VAL A 24 3.99 7.87 -11.30
C VAL A 24 4.15 9.03 -12.28
N ALA A 25 5.35 9.21 -12.84
CA ALA A 25 5.63 10.27 -13.82
C ALA A 25 4.88 10.06 -15.15
N SER A 26 4.65 8.82 -15.56
CA SER A 26 3.98 8.44 -16.81
C SER A 26 2.45 8.37 -16.71
N GLN A 27 1.87 8.58 -15.52
CA GLN A 27 0.43 8.51 -15.35
C GLN A 27 -0.33 9.52 -16.22
N SER A 28 -1.44 9.07 -16.83
CA SER A 28 -2.38 9.94 -17.57
C SER A 28 -2.95 11.07 -16.69
N ARG A 29 -3.22 10.76 -15.42
CA ARG A 29 -3.51 11.72 -14.37
C ARG A 29 -2.37 11.71 -13.35
N ARG A 30 -1.53 12.73 -13.37
CA ARG A 30 -0.46 12.86 -12.38
C ARG A 30 -1.01 13.26 -11.01
N PRO A 31 -0.41 12.77 -9.91
CA PRO A 31 -0.71 13.29 -8.58
C PRO A 31 -0.28 14.75 -8.46
N ASP A 32 -1.00 15.51 -7.62
CA ASP A 32 -0.68 16.92 -7.34
C ASP A 32 0.54 17.05 -6.41
N GLU A 33 0.81 16.01 -5.62
CA GLU A 33 1.93 15.96 -4.66
C GLU A 33 2.44 14.52 -4.53
N VAL A 34 3.76 14.36 -4.52
CA VAL A 34 4.44 13.08 -4.22
C VAL A 34 5.41 13.27 -3.08
N LEU A 35 5.21 12.53 -2.00
CA LEU A 35 6.04 12.54 -0.80
C LEU A 35 6.74 11.18 -0.67
N VAL A 36 8.06 11.17 -0.76
CA VAL A 36 8.86 9.99 -0.40
C VAL A 36 9.39 10.20 1.00
N VAL A 37 9.09 9.26 1.90
CA VAL A 37 9.49 9.37 3.31
C VAL A 37 10.52 8.29 3.60
N ASP A 38 11.77 8.69 3.61
CA ASP A 38 12.90 7.79 3.83
C ASP A 38 13.19 7.57 5.31
N ALA A 39 13.25 6.31 5.72
CA ALA A 39 13.43 5.92 7.12
C ALA A 39 14.92 5.70 7.51
N GLY A 40 15.84 6.34 6.81
CA GLY A 40 17.27 6.24 7.03
C GLY A 40 17.93 5.15 6.19
N SER A 41 17.63 5.13 4.88
CA SER A 41 18.30 4.22 3.92
C SER A 41 19.80 4.40 3.90
N THR A 42 20.51 3.27 3.78
CA THR A 42 21.97 3.20 3.70
C THR A 42 22.48 2.79 2.33
N ASP A 43 21.57 2.50 1.41
CA ASP A 43 21.82 2.20 -0.02
C ASP A 43 21.62 3.46 -0.89
N GLY A 44 21.56 3.31 -2.20
CA GLY A 44 21.33 4.39 -3.17
C GLY A 44 19.88 4.89 -3.27
N THR A 45 18.97 4.57 -2.32
CA THR A 45 17.56 4.96 -2.37
C THR A 45 17.38 6.47 -2.52
N ILE A 46 18.08 7.26 -1.69
CA ILE A 46 17.97 8.73 -1.69
C ILE A 46 18.45 9.31 -3.00
N GLU A 47 19.57 8.81 -3.53
CA GLU A 47 20.14 9.22 -4.82
C GLU A 47 19.18 8.93 -5.98
N VAL A 48 18.50 7.78 -5.95
CA VAL A 48 17.47 7.44 -6.94
C VAL A 48 16.30 8.40 -6.86
N VAL A 49 15.76 8.67 -5.66
CA VAL A 49 14.63 9.60 -5.47
C VAL A 49 14.96 11.00 -5.97
N ARG A 50 16.17 11.50 -5.72
CA ARG A 50 16.62 12.84 -6.16
C ARG A 50 16.63 13.03 -7.67
N ARG A 51 16.61 11.95 -8.48
CA ARG A 51 16.48 12.02 -9.95
C ARG A 51 15.06 12.39 -10.39
N PHE A 52 14.09 12.42 -9.48
CA PHE A 52 12.69 12.75 -9.75
C PHE A 52 12.29 14.08 -9.06
N PRO A 53 12.48 15.24 -9.69
CA PRO A 53 12.29 16.56 -9.06
C PRO A 53 10.87 16.85 -8.56
N PHE A 54 9.89 16.08 -9.03
CA PHE A 54 8.50 16.19 -8.57
C PHE A 54 8.25 15.46 -7.24
N ALA A 55 9.17 14.58 -6.81
CA ALA A 55 9.08 13.86 -5.56
C ALA A 55 9.79 14.63 -4.44
N ARG A 56 9.04 15.04 -3.43
CA ARG A 56 9.58 15.69 -2.24
C ARG A 56 10.03 14.64 -1.24
N LEU A 57 11.32 14.64 -0.92
CA LEU A 57 11.91 13.77 0.09
C LEU A 57 11.67 14.32 1.50
N LEU A 58 11.23 13.45 2.40
CA LEU A 58 11.10 13.73 3.84
C LEU A 58 11.94 12.72 4.62
N GLU A 59 12.58 13.19 5.70
CA GLU A 59 13.30 12.33 6.64
C GLU A 59 12.30 11.71 7.62
N GLY A 60 12.21 10.40 7.59
CA GLY A 60 11.37 9.58 8.46
C GLY A 60 12.19 8.76 9.45
N ARG A 61 11.55 7.77 10.05
CA ARG A 61 12.20 6.79 10.94
C ARG A 61 11.43 5.46 10.92
N PRO A 62 12.09 4.33 11.19
CA PRO A 62 11.41 3.06 11.39
C PRO A 62 10.45 3.11 12.60
N PRO A 63 9.41 2.25 12.63
CA PRO A 63 8.97 1.35 11.55
C PRO A 63 8.22 2.09 10.44
N VAL A 64 7.85 1.38 9.37
CA VAL A 64 7.16 1.92 8.18
C VAL A 64 5.94 2.78 8.52
N ALA A 65 5.18 2.42 9.55
CA ALA A 65 4.05 3.20 10.09
C ALA A 65 4.42 4.64 10.41
N CYS A 66 5.63 4.88 10.94
CA CYS A 66 6.11 6.25 11.24
C CYS A 66 6.26 7.07 9.97
N GLY A 67 6.85 6.49 8.92
CA GLY A 67 7.00 7.13 7.62
C GLY A 67 5.64 7.43 6.97
N ARG A 68 4.73 6.44 6.95
CA ARG A 68 3.35 6.62 6.45
C ARG A 68 2.63 7.74 7.21
N ASN A 69 2.75 7.78 8.55
CA ASN A 69 2.14 8.82 9.37
C ASN A 69 2.72 10.21 9.10
N LEU A 70 4.04 10.31 9.00
CA LEU A 70 4.71 11.58 8.68
C LEU A 70 4.24 12.10 7.32
N GLY A 71 4.28 11.27 6.28
CA GLY A 71 3.82 11.63 4.94
C GLY A 71 2.34 12.01 4.92
N GLY A 72 1.47 11.19 5.54
CA GLY A 72 0.04 11.47 5.59
C GLY A 72 -0.35 12.76 6.34
N ARG A 73 0.44 13.16 7.35
CA ARG A 73 0.24 14.43 8.07
C ARG A 73 0.79 15.62 7.31
N SER A 74 1.89 15.45 6.55
CA SER A 74 2.53 16.49 5.73
C SER A 74 1.79 16.75 4.42
N ALA A 75 1.00 15.79 3.97
CA ALA A 75 0.30 15.84 2.71
C ALA A 75 -0.82 16.91 2.68
N THR A 76 -0.98 17.55 1.53
CA THR A 76 -1.91 18.67 1.31
C THR A 76 -3.13 18.31 0.47
N GLY A 77 -3.05 17.24 -0.32
CA GLY A 77 -4.14 16.79 -1.20
C GLY A 77 -5.40 16.34 -0.44
N ASP A 78 -6.54 16.38 -1.09
CA ASP A 78 -7.84 15.97 -0.52
C ASP A 78 -7.93 14.47 -0.29
N VAL A 79 -7.21 13.70 -1.11
CA VAL A 79 -7.09 12.24 -1.00
C VAL A 79 -5.62 11.87 -0.88
N LEU A 80 -5.32 11.03 0.10
CA LEU A 80 -4.01 10.48 0.36
C LEU A 80 -3.95 9.07 -0.20
N VAL A 81 -2.93 8.75 -0.99
CA VAL A 81 -2.65 7.40 -1.47
C VAL A 81 -1.30 6.95 -0.92
N PHE A 82 -1.33 5.96 -0.05
CA PHE A 82 -0.14 5.30 0.46
C PHE A 82 0.22 4.16 -0.48
N LEU A 83 1.46 4.15 -0.98
CA LEU A 83 2.00 3.13 -1.86
C LEU A 83 3.28 2.55 -1.28
N ASP A 84 3.42 1.23 -1.28
CA ASP A 84 4.72 0.61 -1.01
C ASP A 84 5.69 0.89 -2.17
N ALA A 85 6.98 0.97 -1.88
CA ALA A 85 8.00 1.39 -2.85
C ALA A 85 8.28 0.34 -3.95
N ASP A 86 7.87 -0.92 -3.73
CA ASP A 86 8.10 -2.05 -4.62
C ASP A 86 6.89 -2.42 -5.50
N VAL A 87 5.87 -1.57 -5.55
CA VAL A 87 4.72 -1.77 -6.43
C VAL A 87 4.94 -1.15 -7.82
N ARG A 88 4.20 -1.65 -8.82
CA ARG A 88 4.14 -1.10 -10.16
C ARG A 88 2.71 -0.70 -10.49
N LEU A 89 2.55 0.37 -11.25
CA LEU A 89 1.26 0.95 -11.59
C LEU A 89 1.03 0.91 -13.11
N PRO A 90 -0.17 0.52 -13.59
CA PRO A 90 -0.55 0.73 -14.98
C PRO A 90 -0.71 2.23 -15.28
N GLU A 91 -0.51 2.63 -16.54
CA GLU A 91 -0.45 4.02 -17.00
C GLU A 91 -1.68 4.88 -16.61
N ARG A 92 -2.87 4.28 -16.55
CA ARG A 92 -4.12 4.97 -16.21
C ARG A 92 -4.58 4.72 -14.77
N PHE A 93 -3.69 4.22 -13.90
CA PHE A 93 -4.08 3.81 -12.55
C PHE A 93 -4.78 4.92 -11.77
N PHE A 94 -4.18 6.09 -11.65
CA PHE A 94 -4.78 7.17 -10.85
C PHE A 94 -6.05 7.71 -11.50
N GLU A 95 -6.12 7.85 -12.82
CA GLU A 95 -7.30 8.34 -13.52
C GLU A 95 -8.51 7.43 -13.23
N ASP A 96 -8.38 6.15 -13.50
CA ASP A 96 -9.47 5.18 -13.39
C ASP A 96 -9.83 4.89 -11.92
N PHE A 97 -8.81 4.81 -11.03
CA PHE A 97 -9.01 4.65 -9.59
C PHE A 97 -9.83 5.80 -9.01
N PHE A 98 -9.45 7.04 -9.34
CA PHE A 98 -10.14 8.21 -8.83
C PHE A 98 -11.53 8.38 -9.42
N ALA A 99 -11.74 8.07 -10.69
CA ALA A 99 -13.05 8.07 -11.29
C ALA A 99 -14.02 7.17 -10.52
N GLU A 100 -13.57 5.94 -10.17
CA GLU A 100 -14.37 5.02 -9.38
C GLU A 100 -14.53 5.48 -7.92
N PHE A 101 -13.43 5.92 -7.27
CA PHE A 101 -13.41 6.41 -5.89
C PHE A 101 -14.43 7.54 -5.68
N GLU A 102 -14.44 8.54 -6.57
CA GLU A 102 -15.36 9.68 -6.51
C GLU A 102 -16.80 9.29 -6.89
N ARG A 103 -17.00 8.51 -7.94
CA ARG A 103 -18.32 8.03 -8.36
C ARG A 103 -19.01 7.27 -7.24
N ARG A 104 -18.28 6.41 -6.51
CA ARG A 104 -18.78 5.64 -5.36
C ARG A 104 -18.79 6.45 -4.07
N ARG A 105 -18.28 7.69 -4.07
CA ARG A 105 -18.13 8.58 -2.90
C ARG A 105 -17.42 7.89 -1.73
N LEU A 106 -16.34 7.16 -2.02
CA LEU A 106 -15.60 6.43 -1.00
C LEU A 106 -14.84 7.38 -0.07
N ASP A 107 -14.69 6.97 1.18
CA ASP A 107 -13.84 7.60 2.18
C ASP A 107 -12.50 6.88 2.32
N VAL A 108 -12.51 5.56 2.11
CA VAL A 108 -11.36 4.66 2.17
C VAL A 108 -11.48 3.64 1.05
N ALA A 109 -10.40 3.36 0.34
CA ALA A 109 -10.40 2.36 -0.73
C ALA A 109 -9.05 1.66 -0.85
N CYS A 110 -9.10 0.41 -1.31
CA CYS A 110 -7.93 -0.33 -1.78
C CYS A 110 -8.18 -0.82 -3.21
N PRO A 111 -7.16 -0.85 -4.08
CA PRO A 111 -7.26 -1.52 -5.36
C PRO A 111 -7.19 -3.04 -5.18
N LEU A 112 -7.47 -3.76 -6.23
CA LEU A 112 -7.06 -5.13 -6.40
C LEU A 112 -5.53 -5.19 -6.57
N TYR A 113 -4.96 -6.37 -6.41
CA TYR A 113 -3.54 -6.58 -6.67
C TYR A 113 -3.31 -7.81 -7.54
N ALA A 114 -2.23 -7.79 -8.29
CA ALA A 114 -1.76 -8.88 -9.13
C ALA A 114 -0.24 -8.97 -9.03
N THR A 115 0.36 -10.01 -9.55
CA THR A 115 1.81 -10.11 -9.72
C THR A 115 2.20 -9.86 -11.17
N LEU A 116 3.40 -9.31 -11.37
CA LEU A 116 4.04 -9.30 -12.68
C LEU A 116 4.78 -10.63 -12.88
N ASP A 117 4.63 -11.22 -14.06
CA ASP A 117 5.38 -12.41 -14.52
C ASP A 117 5.37 -13.60 -13.53
N SER A 118 4.21 -13.90 -12.97
CA SER A 118 4.04 -14.94 -11.96
C SER A 118 3.53 -16.27 -12.52
N THR A 119 3.51 -17.30 -11.68
CA THR A 119 2.94 -18.60 -12.07
C THR A 119 1.40 -18.57 -11.98
N PRO A 120 0.67 -19.36 -12.80
CA PRO A 120 -0.78 -19.46 -12.72
C PRO A 120 -1.32 -19.81 -11.32
N VAL A 121 -0.53 -20.54 -10.53
CA VAL A 121 -0.88 -20.89 -9.14
C VAL A 121 -0.92 -19.64 -8.25
N ILE A 122 0.09 -18.78 -8.33
CA ILE A 122 0.16 -17.53 -7.56
C ILE A 122 -0.92 -16.56 -8.04
N GLU A 123 -1.14 -16.46 -9.35
CA GLU A 123 -2.21 -15.63 -9.91
C GLU A 123 -3.59 -16.07 -9.43
N GLY A 124 -3.87 -17.38 -9.47
CA GLY A 124 -5.12 -17.96 -8.95
C GLY A 124 -5.32 -17.69 -7.46
N PHE A 125 -4.25 -17.76 -6.66
CA PHE A 125 -4.28 -17.44 -5.25
C PHE A 125 -4.60 -15.95 -4.99
N HIS A 126 -3.97 -15.04 -5.73
CA HIS A 126 -4.27 -13.61 -5.64
C HIS A 126 -5.68 -13.28 -6.12
N ALA A 127 -6.15 -13.93 -7.18
CA ALA A 127 -7.53 -13.77 -7.66
C ALA A 127 -8.56 -14.21 -6.59
N LEU A 128 -8.29 -15.32 -5.87
CA LEU A 128 -9.11 -15.77 -4.75
C LEU A 128 -9.16 -14.73 -3.63
N PHE A 129 -8.00 -14.17 -3.22
CA PHE A 129 -7.97 -13.13 -2.19
C PHE A 129 -8.67 -11.84 -2.62
N ASN A 130 -8.47 -11.42 -3.87
CA ASN A 130 -9.20 -10.28 -4.43
C ASN A 130 -10.72 -10.51 -4.41
N LEU A 131 -11.17 -11.71 -4.76
CA LEU A 131 -12.60 -12.08 -4.68
C LEU A 131 -13.10 -12.05 -3.24
N LEU A 132 -12.33 -12.60 -2.28
CA LEU A 132 -12.67 -12.55 -0.87
C LEU A 132 -12.79 -11.11 -0.37
N PHE A 133 -11.81 -10.24 -0.65
CA PHE A 133 -11.87 -8.85 -0.26
C PHE A 133 -13.11 -8.14 -0.81
N LYS A 134 -13.43 -8.35 -2.09
CA LYS A 134 -14.65 -7.80 -2.71
C LYS A 134 -15.93 -8.31 -2.05
N THR A 135 -15.98 -9.59 -1.73
CA THR A 135 -17.18 -10.22 -1.14
C THR A 135 -17.42 -9.74 0.29
N VAL A 136 -16.36 -9.69 1.11
CA VAL A 136 -16.48 -9.34 2.53
C VAL A 136 -16.32 -7.85 2.82
N GLN A 137 -16.07 -7.00 1.84
CA GLN A 137 -15.71 -5.59 2.04
C GLN A 137 -16.70 -4.79 2.91
N ARG A 138 -17.98 -5.18 2.94
CA ARG A 138 -19.01 -4.49 3.74
C ARG A 138 -19.03 -4.93 5.20
N THR A 139 -18.73 -6.19 5.47
CA THR A 139 -18.78 -6.79 6.81
C THR A 139 -17.41 -6.86 7.47
N LEU A 140 -16.37 -7.10 6.68
CA LEU A 140 -14.99 -7.24 7.13
C LEU A 140 -14.04 -6.44 6.22
N PRO A 141 -14.08 -5.09 6.27
CA PRO A 141 -13.23 -4.25 5.44
C PRO A 141 -11.77 -4.69 5.50
N SER A 142 -11.21 -5.06 4.37
CA SER A 142 -9.83 -5.52 4.24
C SER A 142 -9.36 -5.29 2.80
N GLY A 143 -8.07 -5.13 2.61
CA GLY A 143 -7.44 -4.97 1.31
C GLY A 143 -5.97 -5.32 1.39
N ALA A 144 -5.28 -5.41 0.28
CA ALA A 144 -3.84 -5.54 0.26
C ALA A 144 -3.19 -4.21 0.68
N GLY A 145 -2.26 -4.25 1.63
CA GLY A 145 -1.62 -3.07 2.20
C GLY A 145 -0.72 -2.28 1.26
N HIS A 146 -0.41 -2.84 0.10
CA HIS A 146 0.47 -2.22 -0.90
C HIS A 146 -0.05 -0.90 -1.47
N CYS A 147 -1.37 -0.67 -1.42
CA CYS A 147 -1.99 0.59 -1.81
C CYS A 147 -3.25 0.85 -0.98
N LEU A 148 -3.28 2.00 -0.31
CA LEU A 148 -4.41 2.46 0.47
C LEU A 148 -4.72 3.91 0.12
N ALA A 149 -5.93 4.17 -0.35
CA ALA A 149 -6.45 5.53 -0.54
C ALA A 149 -7.40 5.92 0.59
N VAL A 150 -7.24 7.12 1.11
CA VAL A 150 -8.10 7.64 2.18
C VAL A 150 -8.31 9.15 2.02
N ARG A 151 -9.54 9.63 2.26
CA ARG A 151 -9.78 11.08 2.33
C ARG A 151 -8.96 11.70 3.45
N ARG A 152 -8.20 12.77 3.14
CA ARG A 152 -7.34 13.46 4.13
C ARG A 152 -8.07 13.82 5.42
N LYS A 153 -9.31 14.31 5.32
CA LYS A 153 -10.14 14.62 6.48
C LYS A 153 -10.36 13.40 7.40
N VAL A 154 -10.51 12.21 6.82
CA VAL A 154 -10.69 10.95 7.56
C VAL A 154 -9.38 10.51 8.22
N PHE A 155 -8.25 10.62 7.50
CA PHE A 155 -6.94 10.31 8.05
C PHE A 155 -6.55 11.25 9.20
N ARG A 156 -6.76 12.54 9.05
CA ARG A 156 -6.37 13.56 10.04
C ARG A 156 -7.05 13.42 11.40
N VAL A 157 -8.30 12.96 11.43
CA VAL A 157 -9.03 12.72 12.69
C VAL A 157 -8.72 11.34 13.27
N SER A 158 -7.94 10.53 12.60
CA SER A 158 -7.49 9.22 13.09
C SER A 158 -6.13 9.34 13.81
N SER A 159 -5.80 8.30 14.60
CA SER A 159 -4.46 8.16 15.17
C SER A 159 -3.39 7.79 14.12
N GLY A 160 -3.80 7.56 12.86
CA GLY A 160 -2.91 7.06 11.81
C GLY A 160 -2.60 5.57 11.94
N PHE A 161 -1.52 5.14 11.30
CA PHE A 161 -0.99 3.78 11.40
C PHE A 161 -0.39 3.51 12.78
N ASP A 162 -0.63 2.34 13.37
CA ASP A 162 -0.07 1.98 14.68
C ASP A 162 1.36 1.42 14.53
N PRO A 163 2.39 2.12 15.04
CA PRO A 163 3.79 1.66 14.92
C PRO A 163 4.11 0.36 15.68
N LYS A 164 3.20 -0.11 16.54
CA LYS A 164 3.37 -1.36 17.29
C LYS A 164 2.90 -2.58 16.51
N LEU A 165 2.20 -2.37 15.39
CA LEU A 165 1.67 -3.44 14.56
C LEU A 165 2.54 -3.66 13.33
N LYS A 166 2.87 -4.92 13.08
CA LYS A 166 3.58 -5.34 11.86
C LYS A 166 2.71 -5.20 10.60
N PHE A 167 1.40 -5.38 10.75
CA PHE A 167 0.39 -5.25 9.70
C PHE A 167 -0.57 -4.12 10.08
N ASP A 168 -0.01 -2.93 10.11
CA ASP A 168 -0.66 -1.68 10.52
C ASP A 168 -1.74 -1.21 9.52
N ASP A 169 -1.63 -1.62 8.27
CA ASP A 169 -2.50 -1.29 7.16
C ASP A 169 -3.92 -1.87 7.31
N ILE A 170 -4.05 -3.17 7.57
CA ILE A 170 -5.35 -3.83 7.69
C ILE A 170 -6.10 -3.36 8.94
N GLU A 171 -5.37 -3.14 10.05
CA GLU A 171 -5.94 -2.53 11.26
C GLU A 171 -6.49 -1.14 10.95
N LEU A 172 -5.68 -0.30 10.30
CA LEU A 172 -6.09 1.04 9.92
C LEU A 172 -7.31 1.03 9.00
N ILE A 173 -7.31 0.20 7.95
CA ILE A 173 -8.45 0.05 7.04
C ILE A 173 -9.72 -0.24 7.82
N ARG A 174 -9.72 -1.21 8.73
CA ARG A 174 -10.89 -1.58 9.53
C ARG A 174 -11.34 -0.47 10.47
N ARG A 175 -10.41 0.20 11.10
CA ARG A 175 -10.71 1.31 11.99
C ARG A 175 -11.29 2.50 11.23
N LEU A 176 -10.74 2.83 10.07
CA LEU A 176 -11.22 3.93 9.23
C LEU A 176 -12.56 3.62 8.55
N ALA A 177 -12.83 2.36 8.22
CA ALA A 177 -14.08 1.96 7.57
C ALA A 177 -15.29 2.00 8.47
N LYS A 178 -15.12 2.03 9.80
CA LYS A 178 -16.26 2.11 10.75
C LYS A 178 -17.07 3.38 10.52
N GLY A 179 -18.34 3.21 10.14
CA GLY A 179 -19.26 4.31 9.87
C GLY A 179 -18.93 5.14 8.62
N ARG A 180 -18.08 4.62 7.72
CA ARG A 180 -17.63 5.29 6.49
C ARG A 180 -17.76 4.38 5.27
N ARG A 181 -17.66 4.98 4.08
CA ARG A 181 -17.76 4.25 2.82
C ARG A 181 -16.39 3.68 2.46
N PHE A 182 -16.21 2.39 2.73
CA PHE A 182 -15.06 1.62 2.26
C PHE A 182 -15.41 0.89 0.96
N GLY A 183 -14.43 0.72 0.08
CA GLY A 183 -14.59 -0.09 -1.14
C GLY A 183 -13.30 -0.61 -1.72
N ILE A 184 -13.36 -1.82 -2.26
CA ILE A 184 -12.37 -2.33 -3.20
C ILE A 184 -12.71 -1.77 -4.57
N VAL A 185 -11.74 -1.16 -5.25
CA VAL A 185 -11.86 -0.65 -6.62
C VAL A 185 -11.29 -1.63 -7.63
N GLU A 186 -11.76 -1.56 -8.88
CA GLU A 186 -11.41 -2.57 -9.90
C GLU A 186 -9.98 -2.44 -10.46
N GLN A 187 -9.33 -1.29 -10.26
CA GLN A 187 -7.94 -1.08 -10.67
C GLN A 187 -7.01 -2.00 -9.90
N ARG A 188 -5.87 -2.32 -10.51
CA ARG A 188 -4.88 -3.23 -9.94
C ARG A 188 -3.55 -2.53 -9.75
N VAL A 189 -2.89 -2.80 -8.64
CA VAL A 189 -1.46 -2.58 -8.48
C VAL A 189 -0.73 -3.90 -8.70
N PHE A 190 0.48 -3.83 -9.23
CA PHE A 190 1.29 -5.02 -9.41
C PHE A 190 2.34 -5.10 -8.30
N VAL A 191 2.44 -6.28 -7.69
CA VAL A 191 3.37 -6.57 -6.60
C VAL A 191 4.39 -7.60 -7.05
N SER A 192 5.56 -7.58 -6.43
CA SER A 192 6.61 -8.56 -6.72
C SER A 192 6.23 -9.95 -6.22
N ASP A 193 6.52 -10.98 -7.00
CA ASP A 193 6.43 -12.39 -6.61
C ASP A 193 7.70 -12.90 -5.92
N ARG A 194 8.71 -12.03 -5.70
CA ARG A 194 10.01 -12.37 -5.12
C ARG A 194 9.91 -13.25 -3.88
N ARG A 195 9.02 -12.89 -2.95
CA ARG A 195 8.83 -13.66 -1.71
C ARG A 195 8.37 -15.09 -1.94
N TYR A 196 7.57 -15.33 -2.97
CA TYR A 196 7.16 -16.68 -3.34
C TYR A 196 8.34 -17.48 -3.89
N ARG A 197 9.23 -16.82 -4.65
CA ARG A 197 10.46 -17.45 -5.19
C ARG A 197 11.48 -17.74 -4.09
N GLU A 198 11.71 -16.82 -3.17
CA GLU A 198 12.71 -16.95 -2.09
C GLU A 198 12.27 -17.91 -0.98
N GLN A 199 11.02 -17.86 -0.56
CA GLN A 199 10.53 -18.60 0.61
C GLN A 199 9.70 -19.84 0.25
N GLY A 200 9.41 -20.06 -1.02
CA GLY A 200 8.61 -21.17 -1.54
C GLY A 200 7.11 -20.86 -1.54
N THR A 201 6.48 -21.11 -2.70
CA THR A 201 5.06 -20.80 -2.93
C THR A 201 4.11 -21.42 -1.89
N PRO A 202 4.18 -22.74 -1.53
CA PRO A 202 3.25 -23.33 -0.56
C PRO A 202 3.36 -22.69 0.83
N ARG A 203 4.60 -22.40 1.27
CA ARG A 203 4.86 -21.78 2.59
C ARG A 203 4.27 -20.40 2.66
N MET A 204 4.42 -19.58 1.60
CA MET A 204 3.86 -18.24 1.55
C MET A 204 2.34 -18.25 1.50
N MET A 205 1.74 -19.14 0.71
CA MET A 205 0.28 -19.31 0.67
C MET A 205 -0.30 -19.67 2.04
N LEU A 206 0.33 -20.62 2.75
CA LEU A 206 -0.09 -21.00 4.11
C LEU A 206 0.02 -19.81 5.08
N ARG A 207 1.12 -19.03 5.00
CA ARG A 207 1.29 -17.83 5.82
C ARG A 207 0.19 -16.80 5.57
N TYR A 208 -0.12 -16.49 4.32
CA TYR A 208 -1.20 -15.55 4.00
C TYR A 208 -2.58 -16.06 4.44
N ALA A 209 -2.85 -17.37 4.33
CA ALA A 209 -4.08 -17.95 4.82
C ALA A 209 -4.20 -17.83 6.35
N LEU A 210 -3.12 -18.12 7.10
CA LEU A 210 -3.07 -17.93 8.55
C LEU A 210 -3.24 -16.47 8.96
N MET A 211 -2.59 -15.55 8.24
CA MET A 211 -2.76 -14.11 8.46
C MET A 211 -4.21 -13.69 8.24
N ALA A 212 -4.83 -14.15 7.16
CA ALA A 212 -6.24 -13.85 6.87
C ALA A 212 -7.17 -14.31 8.00
N LEU A 213 -6.92 -15.51 8.58
CA LEU A 213 -7.66 -16.03 9.73
C LEU A 213 -7.45 -15.15 10.97
N VAL A 214 -6.19 -14.81 11.31
CA VAL A 214 -5.87 -13.95 12.46
C VAL A 214 -6.53 -12.56 12.30
N PHE A 215 -6.52 -12.01 11.10
CA PHE A 215 -7.20 -10.75 10.80
C PHE A 215 -8.72 -10.89 10.86
N ALA A 216 -9.29 -11.99 10.37
CA ALA A 216 -10.73 -12.24 10.50
C ALA A 216 -11.20 -12.23 11.95
N LEU A 217 -10.37 -12.73 12.87
CA LEU A 217 -10.62 -12.71 14.31
C LEU A 217 -10.33 -11.36 14.99
N GLY A 218 -9.84 -10.36 14.26
CA GLY A 218 -9.48 -9.04 14.81
C GLY A 218 -8.27 -9.03 15.74
N LYS A 219 -7.46 -10.09 15.74
CA LYS A 219 -6.31 -10.26 16.64
C LYS A 219 -5.01 -9.74 16.03
N PHE A 220 -4.97 -8.47 15.62
CA PHE A 220 -3.83 -7.85 14.91
C PHE A 220 -2.49 -8.00 15.63
N ALA A 221 -2.46 -7.86 16.96
CA ALA A 221 -1.23 -8.05 17.75
C ALA A 221 -0.67 -9.48 17.67
N TRP A 222 -1.50 -10.49 17.44
CA TRP A 222 -1.04 -11.87 17.25
C TRP A 222 -0.31 -12.05 15.92
N ALA A 223 -0.68 -11.27 14.90
CA ALA A 223 0.01 -11.30 13.63
C ALA A 223 1.48 -10.87 13.74
N ASN A 224 1.85 -10.08 14.76
CA ASN A 224 3.25 -9.74 15.04
C ASN A 224 4.13 -10.98 15.34
N ARG A 225 3.53 -12.09 15.78
CA ARG A 225 4.24 -13.35 16.05
C ARG A 225 4.47 -14.19 14.80
N ILE A 226 3.79 -13.86 13.71
CA ILE A 226 4.02 -14.53 12.42
C ILE A 226 5.39 -14.10 11.92
N ASP A 227 6.22 -15.09 11.62
CA ASP A 227 7.53 -14.85 11.02
C ASP A 227 7.35 -14.31 9.60
N TYR A 228 7.41 -12.98 9.48
CA TYR A 228 7.26 -12.24 8.24
C TYR A 228 8.24 -11.06 8.28
N GLU A 229 9.26 -11.12 7.43
CA GLU A 229 10.29 -10.09 7.38
C GLU A 229 9.93 -9.03 6.33
N PHE A 230 10.02 -7.76 6.74
CA PHE A 230 9.92 -6.60 5.87
C PHE A 230 11.32 -6.08 5.55
N GLY A 231 11.59 -5.73 4.30
CA GLY A 231 12.75 -4.92 3.94
C GLY A 231 14.12 -5.61 4.02
N LYS A 232 14.21 -6.95 4.10
CA LYS A 232 15.48 -7.62 3.81
C LYS A 232 15.67 -7.68 2.30
N HIS A 233 16.41 -6.71 1.79
CA HIS A 233 17.02 -6.79 0.48
C HIS A 233 18.38 -7.46 0.66
N GLU A 234 18.62 -8.58 -0.03
CA GLU A 234 19.94 -9.19 -0.06
C GLU A 234 20.94 -8.17 -0.63
N HIS A 235 22.05 -8.03 0.08
CA HIS A 235 23.22 -7.24 -0.33
C HIS A 235 23.88 -7.84 -1.58
#